data_08997824235015a64ce6c2a8e796354d
#
_entry.id   08997824235015a64ce6c2a8e796354d
#
_cell.length_a   1.000
_cell.length_b   1.000
_cell.length_c   1.000
_cell.angle_alpha   90.00
_cell.angle_beta   90.00
_cell.angle_gamma   90.00
#
_symmetry.space_group_name_H-M   'P 1'
#
loop_
_entity.id
_entity.type
_entity.pdbx_description
1 polymer ?
#
loop_
_entity_poly.entity_id
_entity_poly.type
_entity_poly.pdbx_seq_one_letter_code
_entity_poly.pdbx_strand_id
1 'polypeptide(L)'
;MNENDKNTLCRQIVETVGDAVIFADRDGIIRLWNRAAEGIFGYTEEEAIGQSLDLIIPERQREPHWKGYGKAMLDGVTKYGSETLSVPAVTKDGERISIEFTINLLRDGDGKVLGPVAVVRDVTARWVREKEMRLRLAFLEAGQTTL
;
A
#
# COMPACT_ATOMS: atom_id res chain seq x y z
N MET A 1 13.68 26.69 -12.18
CA MET A 1 14.16 25.52 -11.42
C MET A 1 14.87 24.57 -12.39
N ASN A 2 16.14 24.31 -12.14
CA ASN A 2 16.88 23.36 -12.99
C ASN A 2 16.55 21.91 -12.63
N GLU A 3 17.07 20.97 -13.42
CA GLU A 3 16.80 19.53 -13.25
C GLU A 3 17.25 19.02 -11.87
N ASN A 4 18.39 19.49 -11.40
CA ASN A 4 18.92 19.10 -10.10
C ASN A 4 18.05 19.60 -8.95
N ASP A 5 17.55 20.83 -9.03
CA ASP A 5 16.62 21.39 -8.04
C ASP A 5 15.32 20.61 -8.03
N LYS A 6 14.81 20.24 -9.20
CA LYS A 6 13.59 19.46 -9.35
C LYS A 6 13.74 18.08 -8.73
N ASN A 7 14.88 17.41 -8.96
CA ASN A 7 15.16 16.11 -8.37
C ASN A 7 15.22 16.17 -6.84
N THR A 8 15.86 17.21 -6.31
CA THR A 8 15.93 17.44 -4.87
C THR A 8 14.54 17.64 -4.27
N LEU A 9 13.71 18.47 -4.93
CA LEU A 9 12.34 18.73 -4.50
C LEU A 9 11.50 17.45 -4.49
N CYS A 10 11.56 16.67 -5.56
CA CYS A 10 10.82 15.41 -5.66
C CYS A 10 11.22 14.43 -4.55
N ARG A 11 12.51 14.36 -4.25
CA ARG A 11 13.02 13.51 -3.16
C ARG A 11 12.47 13.96 -1.81
N GLN A 12 12.48 15.26 -1.55
CA GLN A 12 11.93 15.82 -0.31
C GLN A 12 10.44 15.55 -0.18
N ILE A 13 9.69 15.68 -1.26
CA ILE A 13 8.26 15.42 -1.27
C ILE A 13 8.00 13.95 -0.89
N VAL A 14 8.67 13.01 -1.55
CA VAL A 14 8.50 11.59 -1.27
C VAL A 14 8.83 11.26 0.19
N GLU A 15 9.91 11.85 0.74
CA GLU A 15 10.34 11.58 2.11
C GLU A 15 9.42 12.18 3.16
N THR A 16 8.74 13.29 2.86
CA THR A 16 8.02 14.06 3.89
C THR A 16 6.50 13.94 3.84
N VAL A 17 5.93 13.42 2.75
CA VAL A 17 4.46 13.26 2.68
C VAL A 17 3.96 12.30 3.78
N GLY A 18 2.75 12.56 4.26
CA GLY A 18 2.16 11.80 5.35
C GLY A 18 1.71 10.39 5.01
N ASP A 19 1.61 10.07 3.72
CA ASP A 19 1.27 8.72 3.26
C ASP A 19 2.53 7.93 2.94
N ALA A 20 2.49 6.62 3.11
CA ALA A 20 3.61 5.77 2.73
C ALA A 20 3.74 5.74 1.20
N VAL A 21 4.96 5.90 0.70
CA VAL A 21 5.28 5.72 -0.71
C VAL A 21 6.25 4.55 -0.80
N ILE A 22 5.82 3.50 -1.50
CA ILE A 22 6.57 2.25 -1.62
C ILE A 22 6.69 1.92 -3.10
N PHE A 23 7.91 1.71 -3.55
CA PHE A 23 8.16 1.23 -4.91
C PHE A 23 8.86 -0.13 -4.84
N ALA A 24 8.38 -1.07 -5.65
CA ALA A 24 9.01 -2.37 -5.80
C ALA A 24 9.34 -2.60 -7.28
N ASP A 25 10.38 -3.37 -7.53
CA ASP A 25 10.79 -3.71 -8.89
C ASP A 25 9.94 -4.84 -9.47
N ARG A 26 10.28 -5.30 -10.67
CA ARG A 26 9.54 -6.36 -11.37
C ARG A 26 9.51 -7.67 -10.61
N ASP A 27 10.51 -7.91 -9.75
CA ASP A 27 10.61 -9.12 -8.94
C ASP A 27 9.93 -8.98 -7.57
N GLY A 28 9.31 -7.83 -7.32
CA GLY A 28 8.61 -7.57 -6.07
C GLY A 28 9.55 -7.20 -4.92
N ILE A 29 10.75 -6.77 -5.23
CA ILE A 29 11.74 -6.36 -4.24
C ILE A 29 11.61 -4.86 -3.99
N ILE A 30 11.50 -4.48 -2.72
CA ILE A 30 11.32 -3.09 -2.30
C ILE A 30 12.57 -2.29 -2.62
N ARG A 31 12.38 -1.18 -3.35
CA ARG A 31 13.47 -0.29 -3.76
C ARG A 31 13.28 1.15 -3.26
N LEU A 32 12.08 1.51 -2.80
CA LEU A 32 11.81 2.80 -2.19
C LEU A 32 10.85 2.61 -1.02
N TRP A 33 11.17 3.28 0.08
CA TRP A 33 10.44 3.15 1.34
C TRP A 33 10.62 4.46 2.10
N ASN A 34 9.59 5.29 2.14
CA ASN A 34 9.70 6.61 2.73
C ASN A 34 9.46 6.60 4.25
N ARG A 35 9.56 7.76 4.87
CA ARG A 35 9.40 7.92 6.32
C ARG A 35 8.03 7.46 6.81
N ALA A 36 6.96 7.79 6.08
CA ALA A 36 5.61 7.35 6.48
C ALA A 36 5.48 5.82 6.45
N ALA A 37 6.14 5.15 5.50
CA ALA A 37 6.17 3.69 5.45
C ALA A 37 6.83 3.12 6.70
N GLU A 38 7.91 3.74 7.17
CA GLU A 38 8.55 3.34 8.43
C GLU A 38 7.58 3.43 9.60
N GLY A 39 6.81 4.52 9.67
CA GLY A 39 5.84 4.73 10.75
C GLY A 39 4.67 3.76 10.71
N ILE A 40 4.16 3.45 9.53
CA ILE A 40 3.01 2.57 9.38
C ILE A 40 3.36 1.10 9.64
N PHE A 41 4.45 0.62 9.04
CA PHE A 41 4.80 -0.80 9.08
C PHE A 41 5.84 -1.18 10.13
N GLY A 42 6.55 -0.21 10.69
CA GLY A 42 7.53 -0.45 11.74
C GLY A 42 8.91 -0.89 11.27
N TYR A 43 9.12 -1.05 9.97
CA TYR A 43 10.44 -1.34 9.39
C TYR A 43 11.13 -0.06 9.01
N THR A 44 12.42 0.07 9.31
CA THR A 44 13.22 1.17 8.79
C THR A 44 13.49 0.99 7.30
N GLU A 45 13.87 2.07 6.63
CA GLU A 45 14.27 1.99 5.22
C GLU A 45 15.35 0.93 5.02
N GLU A 46 16.35 0.90 5.90
CA GLU A 46 17.46 -0.06 5.82
C GLU A 46 16.96 -1.51 5.95
N GLU A 47 15.97 -1.75 6.79
CA GLU A 47 15.38 -3.08 6.96
C GLU A 47 14.53 -3.49 5.77
N ALA A 48 13.82 -2.56 5.16
CA ALA A 48 12.85 -2.85 4.09
C ALA A 48 13.47 -2.94 2.70
N ILE A 49 14.39 -2.04 2.36
CA ILE A 49 15.03 -2.02 1.04
C ILE A 49 15.75 -3.34 0.77
N GLY A 50 15.47 -3.94 -0.38
CA GLY A 50 16.05 -5.23 -0.77
C GLY A 50 15.25 -6.44 -0.31
N GLN A 51 14.19 -6.23 0.45
CA GLN A 51 13.31 -7.31 0.90
C GLN A 51 12.11 -7.44 -0.04
N SER A 52 11.51 -8.64 -0.06
CA SER A 52 10.27 -8.89 -0.79
C SER A 52 9.11 -8.12 -0.15
N LEU A 53 8.13 -7.73 -0.96
CA LEU A 53 6.87 -7.17 -0.48
C LEU A 53 6.13 -8.12 0.48
N ASP A 54 6.48 -9.41 0.53
CA ASP A 54 5.94 -10.35 1.52
C ASP A 54 6.11 -9.84 2.96
N LEU A 55 7.08 -8.95 3.16
CA LEU A 55 7.33 -8.32 4.45
C LEU A 55 6.05 -7.74 5.09
N ILE A 56 5.16 -7.17 4.28
CA ILE A 56 3.94 -6.49 4.73
C ILE A 56 2.66 -7.20 4.30
N ILE A 57 2.77 -8.31 3.57
CA ILE A 57 1.60 -9.06 3.07
C ILE A 57 1.32 -10.25 3.98
N PRO A 58 0.12 -10.32 4.59
CA PRO A 58 -0.27 -11.49 5.37
C PRO A 58 -0.15 -12.77 4.54
N GLU A 59 0.24 -13.85 5.16
CA GLU A 59 0.55 -15.11 4.48
C GLU A 59 -0.57 -15.58 3.54
N ARG A 60 -1.83 -15.46 3.97
CA ARG A 60 -3.00 -15.85 3.16
C ARG A 60 -3.13 -15.11 1.84
N GLN A 61 -2.66 -13.86 1.80
CA GLN A 61 -2.78 -13.01 0.63
C GLN A 61 -1.58 -13.09 -0.30
N ARG A 62 -0.52 -13.78 0.08
CA ARG A 62 0.73 -13.81 -0.71
C ARG A 62 0.55 -14.44 -2.08
N GLU A 63 -0.04 -15.63 -2.14
CA GLU A 63 -0.23 -16.33 -3.42
C GLU A 63 -1.08 -15.53 -4.40
N PRO A 64 -2.31 -15.07 -4.05
CA PRO A 64 -3.08 -14.27 -4.97
C PRO A 64 -2.42 -12.92 -5.31
N HIS A 65 -1.69 -12.32 -4.37
CA HIS A 65 -0.95 -11.09 -4.61
C HIS A 65 0.09 -11.30 -5.71
N TRP A 66 0.93 -12.31 -5.60
CA TRP A 66 1.99 -12.55 -6.58
C TRP A 66 1.46 -12.97 -7.93
N LYS A 67 0.33 -13.65 -7.97
CA LYS A 67 -0.34 -13.99 -9.22
C LYS A 67 -0.78 -12.73 -9.97
N GLY A 68 -1.43 -11.81 -9.27
CA GLY A 68 -1.84 -10.52 -9.83
C GLY A 68 -0.66 -9.64 -10.21
N TYR A 69 0.38 -9.64 -9.38
CA TYR A 69 1.62 -8.89 -9.62
C TYR A 69 2.31 -9.34 -10.91
N GLY A 70 2.50 -10.64 -11.06
CA GLY A 70 3.13 -11.21 -12.26
C GLY A 70 2.34 -10.87 -13.51
N LYS A 71 1.03 -10.94 -13.46
CA LYS A 71 0.16 -10.58 -14.57
C LYS A 71 0.31 -9.09 -14.94
N ALA A 72 0.32 -8.21 -13.93
CA ALA A 72 0.47 -6.77 -14.17
C ALA A 72 1.84 -6.46 -14.80
N MET A 73 2.89 -7.14 -14.39
CA MET A 73 4.23 -6.96 -14.97
C MET A 73 4.28 -7.41 -16.44
N LEU A 74 3.58 -8.47 -16.79
CA LEU A 74 3.51 -8.96 -18.17
C LEU A 74 2.63 -8.08 -19.05
N ASP A 75 1.44 -7.72 -18.57
CA ASP A 75 0.45 -6.99 -19.37
C ASP A 75 0.74 -5.48 -19.43
N GLY A 76 1.50 -4.96 -18.49
CA GLY A 76 1.81 -3.54 -18.40
C GLY A 76 0.65 -2.68 -17.94
N VAL A 77 -0.38 -3.29 -17.36
CA VAL A 77 -1.54 -2.59 -16.79
C VAL A 77 -1.93 -3.24 -15.47
N THR A 78 -2.46 -2.44 -14.56
CA THR A 78 -3.02 -2.97 -13.33
C THR A 78 -4.51 -3.27 -13.55
N LYS A 79 -5.02 -4.30 -12.88
CA LYS A 79 -6.43 -4.65 -12.87
C LYS A 79 -7.32 -3.51 -12.34
N TYR A 80 -6.75 -2.66 -11.50
CA TYR A 80 -7.52 -1.70 -10.73
C TYR A 80 -7.52 -0.28 -11.29
N GLY A 81 -6.65 0.03 -12.24
CA GLY A 81 -6.54 1.36 -12.81
C GLY A 81 -6.25 2.42 -11.75
N SER A 82 -7.10 3.42 -11.60
CA SER A 82 -6.98 4.47 -10.61
C SER A 82 -7.80 4.20 -9.34
N GLU A 83 -8.37 3.01 -9.20
CA GLU A 83 -9.19 2.66 -8.04
C GLU A 83 -8.35 2.52 -6.77
N THR A 84 -8.94 2.90 -5.65
CA THR A 84 -8.37 2.70 -4.33
C THR A 84 -8.68 1.28 -3.86
N LEU A 85 -7.65 0.59 -3.39
CA LEU A 85 -7.77 -0.77 -2.86
C LEU A 85 -7.73 -0.74 -1.34
N SER A 86 -8.54 -1.59 -0.71
CA SER A 86 -8.53 -1.78 0.75
C SER A 86 -8.21 -3.23 1.06
N VAL A 87 -7.11 -3.46 1.75
CA VAL A 87 -6.64 -4.82 2.07
C VAL A 87 -6.00 -4.86 3.46
N PRO A 88 -5.89 -6.04 4.07
CA PRO A 88 -5.10 -6.18 5.28
C PRO A 88 -3.60 -6.17 4.96
N ALA A 89 -2.82 -5.69 5.91
CA ALA A 89 -1.37 -5.76 5.88
C ALA A 89 -0.86 -6.19 7.27
N VAL A 90 0.41 -6.48 7.39
CA VAL A 90 1.02 -6.89 8.65
C VAL A 90 2.24 -6.02 8.93
N THR A 91 2.39 -5.60 10.19
CA THR A 91 3.54 -4.79 10.64
C THR A 91 4.68 -5.68 11.11
N LYS A 92 5.83 -5.06 11.40
CA LYS A 92 7.01 -5.75 11.94
C LYS A 92 6.70 -6.52 13.23
N ASP A 93 5.81 -5.95 14.07
CA ASP A 93 5.43 -6.59 15.33
C ASP A 93 4.36 -7.68 15.16
N GLY A 94 4.00 -8.00 13.92
CA GLY A 94 2.97 -8.99 13.62
C GLY A 94 1.55 -8.48 13.77
N GLU A 95 1.36 -7.19 13.99
CA GLU A 95 0.04 -6.58 14.10
C GLU A 95 -0.63 -6.51 12.73
N ARG A 96 -1.90 -6.92 12.67
CA ARG A 96 -2.68 -6.82 11.46
C ARG A 96 -3.36 -5.46 11.39
N ILE A 97 -3.13 -4.76 10.29
CA ILE A 97 -3.71 -3.44 10.04
C ILE A 97 -4.53 -3.46 8.75
N SER A 98 -5.39 -2.46 8.58
CA SER A 98 -6.12 -2.24 7.34
C SER A 98 -5.48 -1.06 6.61
N ILE A 99 -5.12 -1.28 5.36
CA ILE A 99 -4.53 -0.23 4.52
C ILE A 99 -5.40 0.03 3.30
N GLU A 100 -5.31 1.26 2.83
CA GLU A 100 -5.93 1.71 1.60
C GLU A 100 -4.83 2.29 0.74
N PHE A 101 -4.81 1.95 -0.53
CA PHE A 101 -3.72 2.39 -1.41
C PHE A 101 -4.14 2.49 -2.86
N THR A 102 -3.37 3.28 -3.60
CA THR A 102 -3.44 3.37 -5.06
C THR A 102 -2.13 2.86 -5.64
N ILE A 103 -2.18 2.32 -6.85
CA ILE A 103 -1.02 1.77 -7.56
C ILE A 103 -0.87 2.43 -8.92
N ASN A 104 0.36 2.79 -9.27
CA ASN A 104 0.72 3.19 -10.63
C ASN A 104 1.94 2.40 -11.07
N LEU A 105 1.96 1.97 -12.32
CA LEU A 105 3.13 1.31 -12.89
C LEU A 105 4.09 2.36 -13.43
N LEU A 106 5.33 2.32 -12.97
CA LEU A 106 6.39 3.20 -13.46
C LEU A 106 7.09 2.54 -14.64
N ARG A 107 7.52 3.35 -15.60
CA ARG A 107 8.15 2.89 -16.84
C ARG A 107 9.47 3.61 -17.06
N ASP A 108 10.38 2.96 -17.77
CA ASP A 108 11.60 3.59 -18.21
C ASP A 108 11.37 4.43 -19.48
N GLY A 109 12.45 5.01 -20.03
CA GLY A 109 12.38 5.84 -21.25
C GLY A 109 11.91 5.09 -22.48
N ASP A 110 12.01 3.76 -22.50
CA ASP A 110 11.59 2.90 -23.61
C ASP A 110 10.18 2.36 -23.39
N GLY A 111 9.50 2.76 -22.32
CA GLY A 111 8.15 2.31 -22.02
C GLY A 111 8.07 0.96 -21.30
N LYS A 112 9.20 0.37 -20.94
CA LYS A 112 9.24 -0.88 -20.21
C LYS A 112 8.85 -0.67 -18.75
N VAL A 113 7.99 -1.53 -18.21
CA VAL A 113 7.56 -1.46 -16.82
C VAL A 113 8.73 -1.70 -15.87
N LEU A 114 8.98 -0.75 -14.98
CA LEU A 114 9.98 -0.88 -13.92
C LEU A 114 9.41 -1.56 -12.69
N GLY A 115 8.16 -1.29 -12.38
CA GLY A 115 7.46 -1.83 -11.24
C GLY A 115 6.36 -0.89 -10.75
N PRO A 116 5.57 -1.31 -9.75
CA PRO A 116 4.52 -0.48 -9.20
C PRO A 116 5.03 0.47 -8.12
N VAL A 117 4.47 1.68 -8.10
CA VAL A 117 4.54 2.54 -6.92
C VAL A 117 3.17 2.53 -6.25
N ALA A 118 3.16 2.31 -4.94
CA ALA A 118 1.95 2.35 -4.13
C ALA A 118 2.02 3.54 -3.18
N VAL A 119 0.91 4.28 -3.09
CA VAL A 119 0.72 5.31 -2.07
C VAL A 119 -0.28 4.74 -1.07
N VAL A 120 0.17 4.55 0.16
CA VAL A 120 -0.52 3.73 1.16
C VAL A 120 -0.89 4.54 2.39
N ARG A 121 -2.10 4.33 2.87
CA ARG A 121 -2.62 4.96 4.09
C ARG A 121 -3.10 3.89 5.05
N ASP A 122 -2.76 4.04 6.34
CA ASP A 122 -3.31 3.19 7.40
C ASP A 122 -4.70 3.69 7.75
N VAL A 123 -5.71 2.85 7.53
CA VAL A 123 -7.12 3.18 7.78
C VAL A 123 -7.72 2.30 8.87
N THR A 124 -6.88 1.67 9.68
CA THR A 124 -7.32 0.76 10.74
C THR A 124 -8.32 1.41 11.68
N ALA A 125 -8.04 2.62 12.17
CA ALA A 125 -8.92 3.35 13.07
C ALA A 125 -10.28 3.65 12.42
N ARG A 126 -10.28 4.06 11.16
CA ARG A 126 -11.52 4.31 10.40
C ARG A 126 -12.33 3.03 10.21
N TRP A 127 -11.66 1.94 9.84
CA TRP A 127 -12.30 0.65 9.63
C TRP A 127 -12.97 0.14 10.90
N VAL A 128 -12.30 0.25 12.05
CA VAL A 128 -12.86 -0.16 13.36
C VAL A 128 -14.09 0.67 13.69
N ARG A 129 -14.04 2.00 13.52
CA ARG A 129 -15.18 2.88 13.77
C ARG A 129 -16.37 2.55 12.89
N GLU A 130 -16.14 2.34 11.61
CA GLU A 130 -17.21 1.98 10.67
C GLU A 130 -17.84 0.63 11.03
N LYS A 131 -17.05 -0.34 11.43
CA LYS A 131 -17.52 -1.65 11.89
C LYS A 131 -18.38 -1.51 13.14
N GLU A 132 -17.95 -0.74 14.12
CA GLU A 132 -18.69 -0.49 15.34
C GLU A 132 -20.04 0.20 15.05
N MET A 133 -20.02 1.18 14.15
CA MET A 133 -21.24 1.88 13.74
C MET A 133 -22.23 0.95 13.04
N ARG A 134 -21.75 0.07 12.17
CA ARG A 134 -22.60 -0.93 11.49
C ARG A 134 -23.23 -1.89 12.49
N LEU A 135 -22.46 -2.36 13.46
CA LEU A 135 -22.95 -3.26 14.51
C LEU A 135 -23.98 -2.58 15.39
N ARG A 136 -23.76 -1.31 15.75
CA ARG A 136 -24.71 -0.52 16.55
C ARG A 136 -26.02 -0.30 15.80
N LEU A 137 -25.94 0.03 14.51
CA LEU A 137 -27.10 0.23 13.65
C LEU A 137 -27.91 -1.05 13.53
N ALA A 138 -27.26 -2.18 13.29
CA ALA A 138 -27.91 -3.48 13.22
C ALA A 138 -28.61 -3.84 14.52
N PHE A 139 -28.00 -3.55 15.66
CA PHE A 139 -28.61 -3.78 16.99
C PHE A 139 -29.85 -2.92 17.18
N LEU A 140 -29.81 -1.64 16.79
CA LEU A 140 -30.96 -0.74 16.89
C LEU A 140 -32.12 -1.18 15.98
N GLU A 141 -31.82 -1.61 14.77
CA GLU A 141 -32.81 -2.13 13.82
C GLU A 141 -33.46 -3.41 14.35
N ALA A 142 -32.68 -4.32 14.92
CA ALA A 142 -33.19 -5.56 15.54
C ALA A 142 -34.11 -5.23 16.74
N GLY A 143 -33.76 -4.22 17.54
CA GLY A 143 -34.60 -3.76 18.66
C GLY A 143 -35.92 -3.18 18.22
N GLN A 144 -35.98 -2.57 17.03
CA GLN A 144 -37.23 -2.02 16.48
C GLN A 144 -38.16 -3.11 15.93
N THR A 145 -37.64 -4.27 15.57
CA THR A 145 -38.43 -5.35 15.01
C THR A 145 -39.03 -6.28 16.10
N THR A 146 -38.66 -6.13 17.36
CA THR A 146 -39.12 -6.98 18.47
C THR A 146 -40.35 -6.46 19.17
N LEU A 147 -40.99 -5.44 18.68
CA LEU A 147 -42.26 -4.96 19.19
C LEU A 147 -43.41 -5.73 18.53
#